data_6fb504af9368d6c28bbfbac5e7c2c456
#
_entry.id   6fb504af9368d6c28bbfbac5e7c2c456
#
_cell.length_a   1.000
_cell.length_b   1.000
_cell.length_c   1.000
_cell.angle_alpha   90.00
_cell.angle_beta   90.00
_cell.angle_gamma   90.00
#
_symmetry.space_group_name_H-M   'P 1'
#
loop_
_entity.id
_entity.type
_entity.pdbx_description
1 polymer ?
#
loop_
_entity_poly.entity_id
_entity_poly.type
_entity_poly.pdbx_seq_one_letter_code
_entity_poly.pdbx_strand_id
1 'polypeptide(L)'
;MIEYCYNANYASEVMKDLPTHAYIDKTTCGVGMTSVAIEENCNTLLLVPTKLLVENKANQYPSTRCPYYVQGVTGDVDDYTIQNYFNQCQTRQPAKYICTYDSFARMLPFARMDNVRIVVDESDKVFAQSHLKSDSTTEIDVLNYMLKELEPLQDRVTMISSTPVPVDYFQGTYGEWIMGLDQYKFKWTTSMTVTPMMCKRRMPTDALKKEVIQPIVAGKDAVVGDRKFRKAIIFLNSVNSICKAIKECGIKGMSGIICSNSNEQETKLKRAKLDGIRVRDFSNLPTFTFITSTGFQGIDLDDPEAMNVVVSSGNTKDYLNGDSPSMMLDLRLDIKQAVSRNRNRNNPNADRFVFFYNLDIFDIDVPALIGKTDALQQRIEDYCKGMNKGFAIVDPMGISEIYKRYTYIDHNKLFINLLNFNFDKYLATNVIQLYQSGFALMSNMSSTFSGPINVAKPRESRETSYKPICEKYQAQLDGKTVSWTPEELACENYILVDRCYNEFGKVFYDSDYARSLVETSDARNAVDMESEVKKLIAPGKYSCKDLKEMLQEVYSANGYNRTAKATDINDYYPNSSRPTSSSTGKYIIVR
;
A
#
# COMPACT_ATOMS: atom_id res chain seq x y z
N MET A 1 -22.97 16.05 6.85
CA MET A 1 -22.67 14.67 7.37
C MET A 1 -23.54 14.39 8.57
N ILE A 2 -24.30 13.29 8.56
CA ILE A 2 -25.19 12.85 9.64
C ILE A 2 -24.43 11.78 10.45
N GLU A 3 -24.31 11.97 11.77
CA GLU A 3 -23.54 11.07 12.63
C GLU A 3 -24.48 10.30 13.57
N TYR A 4 -24.28 8.98 13.63
CA TYR A 4 -24.97 8.08 14.56
C TYR A 4 -23.97 7.34 15.45
N CYS A 5 -24.31 7.18 16.72
CA CYS A 5 -23.51 6.39 17.66
C CYS A 5 -24.35 5.21 18.14
N TYR A 6 -23.87 4.00 17.91
CA TYR A 6 -24.55 2.77 18.28
C TYR A 6 -23.80 2.01 19.38
N ASN A 7 -24.55 1.56 20.40
CA ASN A 7 -24.03 0.64 21.39
C ASN A 7 -24.34 -0.80 20.97
N ALA A 8 -23.69 -1.25 19.91
CA ALA A 8 -23.92 -2.54 19.30
C ALA A 8 -22.61 -3.09 18.73
N ASN A 9 -22.52 -4.41 18.59
CA ASN A 9 -21.39 -5.08 17.96
C ASN A 9 -21.56 -5.19 16.44
N TYR A 10 -22.81 -5.35 16.01
CA TYR A 10 -23.16 -5.56 14.61
C TYR A 10 -24.31 -4.65 14.17
N ALA A 11 -24.27 -4.26 12.91
CA ALA A 11 -25.29 -3.41 12.31
C ALA A 11 -26.70 -4.02 12.36
N SER A 12 -26.81 -5.33 12.21
CA SER A 12 -28.08 -6.07 12.29
C SER A 12 -28.77 -5.99 13.65
N GLU A 13 -28.08 -5.61 14.73
CA GLU A 13 -28.66 -5.41 16.04
C GLU A 13 -29.46 -4.10 16.15
N VAL A 14 -29.17 -3.11 15.28
CA VAL A 14 -29.68 -1.74 15.38
C VAL A 14 -30.35 -1.23 14.10
N MET A 15 -30.16 -1.91 12.97
CA MET A 15 -30.78 -1.53 11.70
C MET A 15 -31.19 -2.74 10.89
N LYS A 16 -32.36 -2.64 10.22
CA LYS A 16 -32.87 -3.67 9.31
C LYS A 16 -32.52 -3.40 7.85
N ASP A 17 -32.40 -2.12 7.52
CA ASP A 17 -32.16 -1.62 6.17
C ASP A 17 -31.06 -0.56 6.22
N LEU A 18 -30.27 -0.48 5.13
CA LEU A 18 -29.32 0.62 4.96
C LEU A 18 -30.00 1.84 4.33
N PRO A 19 -29.59 3.08 4.60
CA PRO A 19 -30.08 4.24 3.86
C PRO A 19 -29.75 4.13 2.35
N THR A 20 -30.64 4.59 1.49
CA THR A 20 -30.41 4.76 0.05
C THR A 20 -29.89 6.17 -0.25
N HIS A 21 -29.41 6.42 -1.48
CA HIS A 21 -28.81 7.69 -1.85
C HIS A 21 -27.74 8.13 -0.84
N ALA A 22 -26.85 7.20 -0.46
CA ALA A 22 -26.04 7.34 0.74
C ALA A 22 -24.56 7.02 0.50
N TYR A 23 -23.67 7.83 1.10
CA TYR A 23 -22.24 7.58 1.24
C TYR A 23 -21.91 7.38 2.74
N ILE A 24 -21.56 6.13 3.10
CA ILE A 24 -21.51 5.70 4.50
C ILE A 24 -20.06 5.43 4.94
N ASP A 25 -19.61 6.19 5.95
CA ASP A 25 -18.49 5.84 6.80
C ASP A 25 -18.93 4.91 7.91
N LYS A 26 -18.68 3.60 7.76
CA LYS A 26 -18.97 2.62 8.82
C LYS A 26 -17.95 2.64 9.96
N THR A 27 -16.95 3.52 9.93
CA THR A 27 -15.82 3.75 10.85
C THR A 27 -15.05 2.50 11.28
N THR A 28 -15.71 1.38 11.44
CA THR A 28 -15.14 0.11 11.90
C THR A 28 -15.36 -1.00 10.87
N CYS A 29 -14.32 -1.76 10.59
CA CYS A 29 -14.43 -2.95 9.75
C CYS A 29 -15.19 -4.07 10.49
N GLY A 30 -15.93 -4.90 9.74
CA GLY A 30 -16.54 -6.09 10.30
C GLY A 30 -17.82 -5.91 11.09
N VAL A 31 -18.42 -4.73 11.07
CA VAL A 31 -19.70 -4.44 11.74
C VAL A 31 -20.92 -5.05 11.04
N GLY A 32 -20.75 -5.77 9.93
CA GLY A 32 -21.83 -6.54 9.28
C GLY A 32 -22.79 -5.73 8.42
N MET A 33 -22.47 -4.52 7.97
CA MET A 33 -23.33 -3.74 7.05
C MET A 33 -23.61 -4.46 5.73
N THR A 34 -22.61 -5.16 5.18
CA THR A 34 -22.79 -6.00 4.00
C THR A 34 -23.84 -7.10 4.24
N SER A 35 -23.88 -7.66 5.46
CA SER A 35 -24.88 -8.65 5.83
C SER A 35 -26.28 -8.04 5.92
N VAL A 36 -26.40 -6.82 6.48
CA VAL A 36 -27.67 -6.08 6.47
C VAL A 36 -28.17 -5.91 5.04
N ALA A 37 -27.32 -5.46 4.10
CA ALA A 37 -27.68 -5.30 2.69
C ALA A 37 -28.15 -6.60 2.02
N ILE A 38 -27.55 -7.73 2.37
CA ILE A 38 -27.95 -9.05 1.86
C ILE A 38 -29.27 -9.51 2.48
N GLU A 39 -29.50 -9.25 3.75
CA GLU A 39 -30.65 -9.74 4.51
C GLU A 39 -31.88 -8.81 4.43
N GLU A 40 -31.78 -7.65 3.77
CA GLU A 40 -32.93 -6.82 3.41
C GLU A 40 -33.93 -7.58 2.53
N ASN A 41 -35.22 -7.29 2.69
CA ASN A 41 -36.29 -7.92 1.89
C ASN A 41 -36.53 -7.21 0.55
N CYS A 42 -35.48 -7.04 -0.26
CA CYS A 42 -35.55 -6.46 -1.61
C CYS A 42 -34.54 -7.11 -2.54
N ASN A 43 -34.70 -6.96 -3.86
CA ASN A 43 -33.67 -7.34 -4.80
C ASN A 43 -32.42 -6.49 -4.56
N THR A 44 -31.25 -7.13 -4.51
CA THR A 44 -30.00 -6.44 -4.17
C THR A 44 -28.88 -6.80 -5.14
N LEU A 45 -28.19 -5.80 -5.64
CA LEU A 45 -26.91 -5.92 -6.34
C LEU A 45 -25.81 -5.38 -5.45
N LEU A 46 -24.95 -6.25 -4.96
CA LEU A 46 -23.79 -5.90 -4.16
C LEU A 46 -22.54 -5.88 -5.05
N LEU A 47 -21.90 -4.73 -5.15
CA LEU A 47 -20.67 -4.51 -5.92
C LEU A 47 -19.48 -4.54 -4.97
N VAL A 48 -18.45 -5.32 -5.31
CA VAL A 48 -17.26 -5.52 -4.45
C VAL A 48 -15.96 -5.49 -5.28
N PRO A 49 -14.82 -5.13 -4.67
CA PRO A 49 -13.57 -4.95 -5.42
C PRO A 49 -12.88 -6.23 -5.90
N THR A 50 -13.13 -7.39 -5.28
CA THR A 50 -12.32 -8.60 -5.53
C THR A 50 -13.15 -9.87 -5.68
N LYS A 51 -12.68 -10.82 -6.53
CA LYS A 51 -13.26 -12.16 -6.65
C LYS A 51 -13.29 -12.90 -5.31
N LEU A 52 -12.25 -12.76 -4.50
CA LEU A 52 -12.15 -13.39 -3.19
C LEU A 52 -13.30 -12.96 -2.25
N LEU A 53 -13.71 -11.69 -2.31
CA LEU A 53 -14.84 -11.20 -1.53
C LEU A 53 -16.16 -11.75 -2.05
N VAL A 54 -16.33 -11.89 -3.38
CA VAL A 54 -17.49 -12.55 -3.98
C VAL A 54 -17.59 -13.99 -3.47
N GLU A 55 -16.51 -14.76 -3.57
CA GLU A 55 -16.45 -16.16 -3.13
C GLU A 55 -16.75 -16.31 -1.64
N ASN A 56 -16.13 -15.47 -0.81
CA ASN A 56 -16.34 -15.49 0.64
C ASN A 56 -17.80 -15.24 1.00
N LYS A 57 -18.42 -14.23 0.41
CA LYS A 57 -19.84 -13.91 0.69
C LYS A 57 -20.80 -14.95 0.10
N ALA A 58 -20.57 -15.43 -1.10
CA ALA A 58 -21.38 -16.52 -1.66
C ALA A 58 -21.32 -17.80 -0.79
N ASN A 59 -20.15 -18.12 -0.24
CA ASN A 59 -19.99 -19.25 0.68
C ASN A 59 -20.69 -19.04 2.04
N GLN A 60 -20.76 -17.79 2.52
CA GLN A 60 -21.51 -17.44 3.75
C GLN A 60 -23.02 -17.53 3.57
N TYR A 61 -23.52 -17.34 2.34
CA TYR A 61 -24.93 -17.36 1.98
C TYR A 61 -25.23 -18.37 0.86
N PRO A 62 -24.99 -19.68 1.11
CA PRO A 62 -25.22 -20.74 0.12
C PRO A 62 -26.71 -20.96 -0.15
N SER A 63 -27.02 -21.73 -1.19
CA SER A 63 -28.40 -22.07 -1.57
C SER A 63 -29.23 -22.72 -0.46
N THR A 64 -28.57 -23.32 0.53
CA THR A 64 -29.23 -23.90 1.73
C THR A 64 -29.65 -22.84 2.75
N ARG A 65 -29.17 -21.61 2.64
CA ARG A 65 -29.51 -20.49 3.51
C ARG A 65 -30.65 -19.62 2.93
N CYS A 66 -31.72 -20.28 2.51
CA CYS A 66 -32.92 -19.57 2.06
C CYS A 66 -33.61 -18.86 3.27
N PRO A 67 -34.08 -17.58 3.15
CA PRO A 67 -34.26 -16.81 1.92
C PRO A 67 -33.06 -15.94 1.49
N TYR A 68 -31.89 -16.09 2.08
CA TYR A 68 -30.76 -15.20 1.85
C TYR A 68 -29.66 -15.81 0.95
N TYR A 69 -30.04 -16.70 0.05
CA TYR A 69 -29.10 -17.25 -0.92
C TYR A 69 -28.55 -16.17 -1.85
N VAL A 70 -27.23 -16.08 -1.98
CA VAL A 70 -26.52 -15.09 -2.80
C VAL A 70 -25.84 -15.76 -3.99
N GLN A 71 -26.11 -15.27 -5.19
CA GLN A 71 -25.39 -15.67 -6.40
C GLN A 71 -24.16 -14.80 -6.62
N GLY A 72 -22.98 -15.42 -6.56
CA GLY A 72 -21.73 -14.76 -6.95
C GLY A 72 -21.61 -14.63 -8.46
N VAL A 73 -21.16 -13.46 -8.94
CA VAL A 73 -20.93 -13.19 -10.36
C VAL A 73 -19.52 -12.66 -10.57
N THR A 74 -18.71 -13.45 -11.23
CA THR A 74 -17.36 -13.10 -11.66
C THR A 74 -17.22 -13.36 -13.16
N GLY A 75 -16.09 -13.02 -13.77
CA GLY A 75 -15.86 -13.29 -15.20
C GLY A 75 -16.00 -14.77 -15.60
N ASP A 76 -15.88 -15.68 -14.63
CA ASP A 76 -15.92 -17.12 -14.87
C ASP A 76 -17.36 -17.71 -14.80
N VAL A 77 -18.36 -16.92 -14.39
CA VAL A 77 -19.77 -17.34 -14.30
C VAL A 77 -20.47 -17.03 -15.62
N ASP A 78 -21.17 -18.01 -16.19
CA ASP A 78 -21.92 -17.84 -17.45
C ASP A 78 -23.26 -17.12 -17.26
N ASP A 79 -23.80 -16.54 -18.33
CA ASP A 79 -25.04 -15.77 -18.29
C ASP A 79 -26.27 -16.66 -18.05
N TYR A 80 -26.21 -17.93 -18.43
CA TYR A 80 -27.28 -18.89 -18.14
C TYR A 80 -27.42 -19.11 -16.63
N THR A 81 -26.32 -19.25 -15.91
CA THR A 81 -26.32 -19.39 -14.45
C THR A 81 -26.95 -18.16 -13.78
N ILE A 82 -26.58 -16.94 -14.24
CA ILE A 82 -27.15 -15.69 -13.74
C ILE A 82 -28.67 -15.66 -13.95
N GLN A 83 -29.13 -15.95 -15.17
CA GLN A 83 -30.55 -15.90 -15.50
C GLN A 83 -31.36 -17.01 -14.79
N ASN A 84 -30.81 -18.21 -14.70
CA ASN A 84 -31.45 -19.32 -13.99
C ASN A 84 -31.66 -19.02 -12.51
N TYR A 85 -30.66 -18.41 -11.84
CA TYR A 85 -30.79 -17.98 -10.46
C TYR A 85 -31.92 -16.94 -10.30
N PHE A 86 -32.00 -15.96 -11.20
CA PHE A 86 -33.03 -14.92 -11.15
C PHE A 86 -34.44 -15.55 -11.25
N ASN A 87 -34.63 -16.46 -12.19
CA ASN A 87 -35.89 -17.15 -12.39
C ASN A 87 -36.32 -17.99 -11.17
N GLN A 88 -35.34 -18.60 -10.47
CA GLN A 88 -35.60 -19.35 -9.24
C GLN A 88 -35.99 -18.45 -8.06
N CYS A 89 -35.45 -17.24 -8.01
CA CYS A 89 -35.72 -16.29 -6.92
C CYS A 89 -37.13 -15.68 -6.99
N GLN A 90 -37.67 -15.44 -8.19
CA GLN A 90 -38.95 -14.73 -8.37
C GLN A 90 -40.13 -15.28 -7.55
N THR A 91 -40.08 -16.56 -7.20
CA THR A 91 -41.16 -17.23 -6.46
C THR A 91 -40.82 -17.56 -5.00
N ARG A 92 -39.59 -17.38 -4.56
CA ARG A 92 -39.11 -17.86 -3.26
C ARG A 92 -38.48 -16.81 -2.37
N GLN A 93 -37.76 -15.89 -2.94
CA GLN A 93 -36.99 -14.85 -2.21
C GLN A 93 -36.62 -13.71 -3.17
N PRO A 94 -36.26 -12.51 -2.65
CA PRO A 94 -35.62 -11.48 -3.45
C PRO A 94 -34.29 -11.98 -4.05
N ALA A 95 -33.99 -11.59 -5.29
CA ALA A 95 -32.71 -11.92 -5.92
C ALA A 95 -31.56 -11.14 -5.29
N LYS A 96 -30.51 -11.85 -4.90
CA LYS A 96 -29.31 -11.30 -4.26
C LYS A 96 -28.08 -11.63 -5.09
N TYR A 97 -27.54 -10.66 -5.79
CA TYR A 97 -26.29 -10.82 -6.52
C TYR A 97 -25.15 -10.12 -5.82
N ILE A 98 -24.00 -10.77 -5.83
CA ILE A 98 -22.72 -10.13 -5.51
C ILE A 98 -21.79 -10.27 -6.69
N CYS A 99 -21.27 -9.15 -7.21
CA CYS A 99 -20.34 -9.17 -8.32
C CYS A 99 -19.14 -8.28 -8.10
N THR A 100 -18.05 -8.59 -8.82
CA THR A 100 -16.90 -7.66 -8.84
C THR A 100 -17.25 -6.41 -9.64
N TYR A 101 -16.56 -5.29 -9.36
CA TYR A 101 -16.68 -4.09 -10.19
C TYR A 101 -16.48 -4.40 -11.68
N ASP A 102 -15.53 -5.29 -12.02
CA ASP A 102 -15.26 -5.72 -13.39
C ASP A 102 -16.45 -6.43 -14.06
N SER A 103 -17.29 -7.07 -13.26
CA SER A 103 -18.48 -7.82 -13.78
C SER A 103 -19.75 -6.97 -13.80
N PHE A 104 -19.69 -5.69 -13.37
CA PHE A 104 -20.86 -4.82 -13.28
C PHE A 104 -21.59 -4.63 -14.61
N ALA A 105 -20.88 -4.50 -15.72
CA ALA A 105 -21.48 -4.33 -17.05
C ALA A 105 -22.48 -5.45 -17.39
N ARG A 106 -22.19 -6.69 -16.97
CA ARG A 106 -23.07 -7.85 -17.16
C ARG A 106 -24.32 -7.79 -16.28
N MET A 107 -24.21 -7.11 -15.13
CA MET A 107 -25.31 -6.96 -14.17
C MET A 107 -26.13 -5.69 -14.37
N LEU A 108 -25.75 -4.83 -15.32
CA LEU A 108 -26.45 -3.57 -15.60
C LEU A 108 -27.94 -3.75 -15.93
N PRO A 109 -28.39 -4.76 -16.73
CA PRO A 109 -29.81 -5.01 -16.96
C PRO A 109 -30.58 -5.26 -15.65
N PHE A 110 -30.01 -6.01 -14.71
CA PHE A 110 -30.60 -6.24 -13.39
C PHE A 110 -30.59 -4.96 -12.54
N ALA A 111 -29.47 -4.23 -12.53
CA ALA A 111 -29.32 -2.97 -11.78
C ALA A 111 -30.36 -1.91 -12.20
N ARG A 112 -30.77 -1.90 -13.48
CA ARG A 112 -31.75 -0.96 -14.03
C ARG A 112 -33.21 -1.30 -13.71
N MET A 113 -33.49 -2.47 -13.13
CA MET A 113 -34.85 -2.81 -12.68
C MET A 113 -35.24 -1.93 -11.49
N ASP A 114 -36.49 -1.42 -11.48
CA ASP A 114 -36.95 -0.40 -10.52
C ASP A 114 -36.85 -0.80 -9.04
N ASN A 115 -36.98 -2.09 -8.72
CA ASN A 115 -36.97 -2.62 -7.36
C ASN A 115 -35.61 -3.18 -6.91
N VAL A 116 -34.51 -2.82 -7.58
CA VAL A 116 -33.18 -3.29 -7.21
C VAL A 116 -32.45 -2.23 -6.41
N ARG A 117 -31.98 -2.61 -5.24
CA ARG A 117 -31.05 -1.88 -4.43
C ARG A 117 -29.62 -2.14 -4.87
N ILE A 118 -28.82 -1.10 -4.98
CA ILE A 118 -27.42 -1.20 -5.36
C ILE A 118 -26.55 -0.80 -4.17
N VAL A 119 -25.66 -1.69 -3.75
CA VAL A 119 -24.72 -1.44 -2.66
C VAL A 119 -23.30 -1.60 -3.16
N VAL A 120 -22.49 -0.55 -3.03
CA VAL A 120 -21.06 -0.56 -3.39
C VAL A 120 -20.28 -0.71 -2.09
N ASP A 121 -19.85 -1.93 -1.78
CA ASP A 121 -19.05 -2.22 -0.58
C ASP A 121 -17.57 -2.00 -0.84
N GLU A 122 -16.84 -1.58 0.20
CA GLU A 122 -15.45 -1.11 0.13
C GLU A 122 -15.28 -0.02 -0.95
N SER A 123 -16.17 0.97 -0.93
CA SER A 123 -16.30 2.02 -1.95
C SER A 123 -15.03 2.89 -2.11
N ASP A 124 -14.15 2.93 -1.10
CA ASP A 124 -12.81 3.53 -1.21
C ASP A 124 -11.97 2.89 -2.33
N LYS A 125 -12.25 1.63 -2.69
CA LYS A 125 -11.51 0.91 -3.75
C LYS A 125 -11.94 1.28 -5.16
N VAL A 126 -13.11 1.86 -5.32
CA VAL A 126 -13.49 2.49 -6.59
C VAL A 126 -12.46 3.59 -6.94
N PHE A 127 -12.01 4.32 -5.92
CA PHE A 127 -11.00 5.36 -6.07
C PHE A 127 -9.57 4.77 -6.09
N ALA A 128 -9.22 3.95 -5.08
CA ALA A 128 -7.85 3.46 -4.90
C ALA A 128 -7.39 2.45 -5.97
N GLN A 129 -8.30 1.81 -6.72
CA GLN A 129 -7.96 0.87 -7.79
C GLN A 129 -8.07 1.49 -9.19
N SER A 130 -8.40 2.77 -9.32
CA SER A 130 -8.62 3.41 -10.61
C SER A 130 -7.43 3.23 -11.58
N HIS A 131 -6.21 3.37 -11.08
CA HIS A 131 -4.98 3.21 -11.88
C HIS A 131 -4.62 1.75 -12.22
N LEU A 132 -5.15 0.78 -11.47
CA LEU A 132 -4.88 -0.66 -11.71
C LEU A 132 -5.78 -1.25 -12.79
N LYS A 133 -6.90 -0.58 -13.09
CA LYS A 133 -7.93 -1.05 -14.02
C LYS A 133 -8.04 -0.20 -15.28
N SER A 134 -7.20 0.81 -15.45
CA SER A 134 -7.08 1.57 -16.69
C SER A 134 -6.28 0.77 -17.71
N ASP A 135 -6.98 0.06 -18.59
CA ASP A 135 -6.42 -0.52 -19.80
C ASP A 135 -6.85 0.32 -21.00
N SER A 136 -5.92 1.08 -21.56
CA SER A 136 -6.15 1.95 -22.70
C SER A 136 -6.49 1.22 -24.01
N THR A 137 -6.49 -0.10 -23.99
CA THR A 137 -6.89 -0.92 -25.15
C THR A 137 -8.38 -1.19 -25.16
N THR A 138 -9.12 -0.89 -24.07
CA THR A 138 -10.57 -1.09 -23.95
C THR A 138 -11.30 0.26 -23.91
N GLU A 139 -12.48 0.29 -24.54
CA GLU A 139 -13.44 1.38 -24.41
C GLU A 139 -13.81 1.55 -22.94
N ILE A 140 -13.61 2.72 -22.36
CA ILE A 140 -13.85 3.12 -20.96
C ILE A 140 -13.30 2.11 -19.93
N ASP A 141 -12.43 2.57 -19.04
CA ASP A 141 -12.04 1.72 -17.92
C ASP A 141 -13.26 1.34 -17.06
N VAL A 142 -13.18 0.15 -16.49
CA VAL A 142 -14.25 -0.51 -15.75
C VAL A 142 -14.87 0.38 -14.66
N LEU A 143 -14.05 1.16 -13.96
CA LEU A 143 -14.52 1.97 -12.84
C LEU A 143 -15.21 3.25 -13.31
N ASN A 144 -14.68 3.92 -14.31
CA ASN A 144 -15.34 5.06 -14.93
C ASN A 144 -16.67 4.64 -15.61
N TYR A 145 -16.70 3.47 -16.27
CA TYR A 145 -17.93 2.89 -16.79
C TYR A 145 -18.96 2.65 -15.67
N MET A 146 -18.55 1.99 -14.59
CA MET A 146 -19.43 1.72 -13.45
C MET A 146 -19.99 3.03 -12.86
N LEU A 147 -19.13 4.01 -12.62
CA LEU A 147 -19.54 5.31 -12.05
C LEU A 147 -20.54 6.02 -12.96
N LYS A 148 -20.30 6.05 -14.28
CA LYS A 148 -21.20 6.63 -15.29
C LYS A 148 -22.58 5.96 -15.29
N GLU A 149 -22.61 4.64 -15.24
CA GLU A 149 -23.87 3.88 -15.30
C GLU A 149 -24.64 3.88 -13.96
N LEU A 150 -23.97 4.15 -12.84
CA LEU A 150 -24.60 4.31 -11.53
C LEU A 150 -25.22 5.69 -11.32
N GLU A 151 -24.75 6.73 -12.00
CA GLU A 151 -25.28 8.11 -11.88
C GLU A 151 -26.81 8.19 -12.04
N PRO A 152 -27.44 7.65 -13.11
CA PRO A 152 -28.90 7.69 -13.27
C PRO A 152 -29.65 6.82 -12.25
N LEU A 153 -28.95 5.99 -11.48
CA LEU A 153 -29.48 5.09 -10.46
C LEU A 153 -29.19 5.53 -9.04
N GLN A 154 -28.59 6.72 -8.84
CA GLN A 154 -28.04 7.19 -7.56
C GLN A 154 -29.03 7.17 -6.40
N ASP A 155 -30.32 7.36 -6.66
CA ASP A 155 -31.36 7.32 -5.62
C ASP A 155 -31.47 5.96 -4.92
N ARG A 156 -30.99 4.89 -5.56
CA ARG A 156 -31.00 3.51 -5.06
C ARG A 156 -29.62 2.99 -4.69
N VAL A 157 -28.60 3.85 -4.79
CA VAL A 157 -27.21 3.50 -4.49
C VAL A 157 -26.89 3.80 -3.04
N THR A 158 -26.22 2.85 -2.40
CA THR A 158 -25.56 3.02 -1.10
C THR A 158 -24.09 2.65 -1.27
N MET A 159 -23.20 3.58 -0.98
CA MET A 159 -21.75 3.34 -0.98
C MET A 159 -21.29 3.19 0.47
N ILE A 160 -20.61 2.10 0.80
CA ILE A 160 -20.14 1.83 2.16
C ILE A 160 -18.64 1.55 2.20
N SER A 161 -17.96 2.16 3.19
CA SER A 161 -16.58 1.83 3.51
C SER A 161 -16.30 2.09 5.00
N SER A 162 -15.33 1.39 5.57
CA SER A 162 -14.75 1.74 6.87
C SER A 162 -13.65 2.80 6.78
N THR A 163 -13.26 3.12 5.56
CA THR A 163 -12.15 4.00 5.21
C THR A 163 -12.52 4.86 4.00
N PRO A 164 -13.63 5.60 4.06
CA PRO A 164 -14.13 6.35 2.93
C PRO A 164 -13.12 7.41 2.47
N VAL A 165 -13.01 7.57 1.16
CA VAL A 165 -12.26 8.67 0.54
C VAL A 165 -13.09 9.94 0.64
N PRO A 166 -12.50 11.11 0.96
CA PRO A 166 -13.23 12.37 0.90
C PRO A 166 -13.89 12.58 -0.46
N VAL A 167 -15.16 12.96 -0.46
CA VAL A 167 -15.96 13.04 -1.69
C VAL A 167 -15.43 14.05 -2.70
N ASP A 168 -14.70 15.07 -2.24
CA ASP A 168 -14.07 16.09 -3.10
C ASP A 168 -13.09 15.50 -4.13
N TYR A 169 -12.51 14.33 -3.86
CA TYR A 169 -11.65 13.64 -4.82
C TYR A 169 -12.41 13.05 -6.03
N PHE A 170 -13.74 13.02 -6.00
CA PHE A 170 -14.55 12.64 -7.16
C PHE A 170 -14.92 13.82 -8.07
N GLN A 171 -14.57 15.05 -7.69
CA GLN A 171 -14.86 16.24 -8.48
C GLN A 171 -14.33 16.13 -9.91
N GLY A 172 -15.16 16.47 -10.89
CA GLY A 172 -14.85 16.43 -12.32
C GLY A 172 -14.75 15.03 -12.94
N THR A 173 -14.98 13.96 -12.15
CA THR A 173 -14.99 12.58 -12.63
C THR A 173 -16.42 12.11 -12.95
N TYR A 174 -16.57 10.92 -13.53
CA TYR A 174 -17.90 10.29 -13.62
C TYR A 174 -18.51 9.93 -12.26
N GLY A 175 -17.74 10.03 -11.18
CA GLY A 175 -18.21 9.85 -9.81
C GLY A 175 -18.61 11.15 -9.12
N GLU A 176 -18.67 12.29 -9.80
CA GLU A 176 -19.01 13.59 -9.19
C GLU A 176 -20.37 13.58 -8.48
N TRP A 177 -21.32 12.79 -8.96
CA TRP A 177 -22.62 12.59 -8.32
C TRP A 177 -22.52 12.04 -6.89
N ILE A 178 -21.40 11.38 -6.51
CA ILE A 178 -21.14 10.90 -5.14
C ILE A 178 -21.10 12.07 -4.15
N MET A 179 -20.69 13.26 -4.60
CA MET A 179 -20.69 14.46 -3.77
C MET A 179 -22.10 14.89 -3.36
N GLY A 180 -23.12 14.53 -4.14
CA GLY A 180 -24.53 14.80 -3.87
C GLY A 180 -25.21 13.79 -2.95
N LEU A 181 -24.57 12.66 -2.65
CA LEU A 181 -25.14 11.65 -1.76
C LEU A 181 -25.22 12.13 -0.31
N ASP A 182 -26.21 11.66 0.41
CA ASP A 182 -26.32 11.86 1.85
C ASP A 182 -25.14 11.18 2.57
N GLN A 183 -24.36 11.97 3.29
CA GLN A 183 -23.18 11.48 3.97
C GLN A 183 -23.53 11.05 5.42
N TYR A 184 -23.29 9.78 5.71
CA TYR A 184 -23.51 9.18 7.03
C TYR A 184 -22.21 8.72 7.66
N LYS A 185 -22.12 8.88 8.99
CA LYS A 185 -21.01 8.33 9.77
C LYS A 185 -21.57 7.53 10.94
N PHE A 186 -21.26 6.24 10.96
CA PHE A 186 -21.70 5.32 12.01
C PHE A 186 -20.56 4.96 12.95
N LYS A 187 -20.68 5.36 14.19
CA LYS A 187 -19.73 5.05 15.27
C LYS A 187 -20.25 3.90 16.12
N TRP A 188 -19.36 2.99 16.49
CA TRP A 188 -19.66 1.79 17.27
C TRP A 188 -18.90 1.82 18.57
N THR A 189 -19.62 1.93 19.71
CA THR A 189 -19.00 2.09 21.03
C THR A 189 -18.40 0.79 21.57
N THR A 190 -18.82 -0.36 21.03
CA THR A 190 -18.32 -1.70 21.40
C THR A 190 -17.18 -2.20 20.52
N SER A 191 -16.73 -1.38 19.56
CA SER A 191 -15.61 -1.76 18.69
C SER A 191 -14.31 -1.83 19.49
N MET A 192 -13.54 -2.88 19.26
CA MET A 192 -12.23 -3.05 19.87
C MET A 192 -11.26 -1.99 19.31
N THR A 193 -10.61 -1.28 20.22
CA THR A 193 -9.54 -0.34 19.84
C THR A 193 -8.27 -1.14 19.55
N VAL A 194 -7.73 -1.00 18.34
CA VAL A 194 -6.48 -1.62 17.94
C VAL A 194 -5.36 -0.58 17.99
N THR A 195 -4.30 -0.87 18.72
CA THR A 195 -3.20 0.08 18.97
C THR A 195 -1.93 -0.30 18.21
N PRO A 196 -1.32 0.60 17.45
CA PRO A 196 -0.07 0.35 16.74
C PRO A 196 1.14 0.30 17.68
N MET A 197 2.02 -0.67 17.48
CA MET A 197 3.40 -0.66 17.97
C MET A 197 4.31 -0.18 16.84
N MET A 198 4.72 1.07 16.91
CA MET A 198 5.48 1.74 15.86
C MET A 198 6.96 1.34 15.91
N CYS A 199 7.44 0.70 14.85
CA CYS A 199 8.79 0.17 14.72
C CYS A 199 9.49 0.82 13.53
N LYS A 200 10.09 2.00 13.73
CA LYS A 200 10.93 2.64 12.69
C LYS A 200 12.17 1.78 12.47
N ARG A 201 12.42 1.35 11.26
CA ARG A 201 13.59 0.54 10.85
C ARG A 201 14.08 1.02 9.48
N ARG A 202 15.39 1.07 9.30
CA ARG A 202 15.99 1.43 8.00
C ARG A 202 15.53 0.49 6.88
N MET A 203 15.46 -0.80 7.19
CA MET A 203 15.03 -1.85 6.26
C MET A 203 13.88 -2.66 6.89
N PRO A 204 12.61 -2.25 6.73
CA PRO A 204 11.47 -2.88 7.39
C PRO A 204 11.33 -4.39 7.12
N THR A 205 11.62 -4.83 5.89
CA THR A 205 11.57 -6.26 5.52
C THR A 205 12.69 -7.07 6.20
N ASP A 206 13.86 -6.49 6.40
CA ASP A 206 14.95 -7.16 7.12
C ASP A 206 14.67 -7.22 8.62
N ALA A 207 14.05 -6.16 9.17
CA ALA A 207 13.58 -6.16 10.54
C ALA A 207 12.51 -7.26 10.78
N LEU A 208 11.55 -7.41 9.87
CA LEU A 208 10.59 -8.53 9.91
C LEU A 208 11.32 -9.88 10.00
N LYS A 209 12.35 -10.10 9.18
CA LYS A 209 13.11 -11.35 9.20
C LYS A 209 13.83 -11.56 10.53
N LYS A 210 14.53 -10.55 11.04
CA LYS A 210 15.37 -10.64 12.24
C LYS A 210 14.58 -10.61 13.54
N GLU A 211 13.55 -9.77 13.64
CA GLU A 211 12.83 -9.52 14.89
C GLU A 211 11.59 -10.41 15.05
N VAL A 212 11.04 -10.95 13.96
CA VAL A 212 9.85 -11.81 14.00
C VAL A 212 10.15 -13.23 13.53
N ILE A 213 10.62 -13.40 12.29
CA ILE A 213 10.71 -14.73 11.69
C ILE A 213 11.80 -15.58 12.33
N GLN A 214 13.03 -15.10 12.40
CA GLN A 214 14.17 -15.87 12.91
C GLN A 214 14.00 -16.33 14.37
N PRO A 215 13.53 -15.50 15.33
CA PRO A 215 13.25 -15.96 16.67
C PRO A 215 12.26 -17.13 16.73
N ILE A 216 11.14 -17.03 15.98
CA ILE A 216 10.11 -18.07 15.94
C ILE A 216 10.66 -19.37 15.34
N VAL A 217 11.43 -19.29 14.25
CA VAL A 217 12.10 -20.45 13.64
C VAL A 217 13.07 -21.11 14.62
N ALA A 218 13.75 -20.33 15.45
CA ALA A 218 14.64 -20.81 16.50
C ALA A 218 13.90 -21.35 17.75
N GLY A 219 12.57 -21.53 17.69
CA GLY A 219 11.75 -22.02 18.81
C GLY A 219 11.56 -21.02 19.96
N LYS A 220 11.88 -19.74 19.73
CA LYS A 220 11.75 -18.65 20.70
C LYS A 220 10.54 -17.78 20.35
N ASP A 221 10.07 -17.00 21.33
CA ASP A 221 9.08 -15.99 21.06
C ASP A 221 9.70 -14.83 20.27
N ALA A 222 8.99 -14.33 19.26
CA ALA A 222 9.26 -12.99 18.75
C ALA A 222 8.86 -11.98 19.83
N VAL A 223 9.70 -10.97 20.07
CA VAL A 223 9.45 -9.94 21.08
C VAL A 223 9.58 -8.59 20.42
N VAL A 224 8.45 -7.89 20.31
CA VAL A 224 8.39 -6.54 19.78
C VAL A 224 7.69 -5.64 20.80
N GLY A 225 8.37 -4.60 21.28
CA GLY A 225 7.88 -3.82 22.39
C GLY A 225 7.63 -4.68 23.63
N ASP A 226 6.41 -4.61 24.14
CA ASP A 226 5.92 -5.37 25.30
C ASP A 226 5.26 -6.71 24.95
N ARG A 227 5.16 -7.05 23.67
CA ARG A 227 4.45 -8.25 23.20
C ARG A 227 5.38 -9.40 22.83
N LYS A 228 4.91 -10.61 23.15
CA LYS A 228 5.55 -11.88 22.80
C LYS A 228 4.56 -12.73 22.01
N PHE A 229 5.01 -13.30 20.90
CA PHE A 229 4.15 -14.12 20.04
C PHE A 229 4.97 -15.15 19.25
N ARG A 230 4.30 -16.22 18.80
CA ARG A 230 4.91 -17.31 18.00
C ARG A 230 4.25 -17.52 16.65
N LYS A 231 3.22 -16.75 16.35
CA LYS A 231 2.48 -16.81 15.10
C LYS A 231 2.22 -15.40 14.57
N ALA A 232 2.31 -15.21 13.27
CA ALA A 232 2.17 -13.89 12.69
C ALA A 232 1.35 -13.90 11.40
N ILE A 233 0.42 -12.95 11.28
CA ILE A 233 -0.25 -12.56 10.04
C ILE A 233 0.49 -11.32 9.54
N ILE A 234 1.17 -11.45 8.40
CA ILE A 234 2.13 -10.47 7.89
C ILE A 234 1.55 -9.79 6.65
N PHE A 235 1.20 -8.53 6.79
CA PHE A 235 0.70 -7.68 5.70
C PHE A 235 1.88 -7.01 5.00
N LEU A 236 2.22 -7.51 3.79
CA LEU A 236 3.36 -7.05 2.99
C LEU A 236 2.97 -7.04 1.50
N ASN A 237 2.79 -5.87 0.93
CA ASN A 237 2.26 -5.71 -0.42
C ASN A 237 3.32 -5.92 -1.52
N SER A 238 4.06 -7.03 -1.46
CA SER A 238 5.04 -7.42 -2.49
C SER A 238 5.27 -8.92 -2.49
N VAL A 239 4.75 -9.62 -3.49
CA VAL A 239 4.99 -11.08 -3.65
C VAL A 239 6.47 -11.38 -3.79
N ASN A 240 7.25 -10.55 -4.47
CA ASN A 240 8.70 -10.75 -4.60
C ASN A 240 9.41 -10.67 -3.24
N SER A 241 9.07 -9.69 -2.40
CA SER A 241 9.64 -9.53 -1.06
C SER A 241 9.22 -10.66 -0.14
N ILE A 242 7.97 -11.13 -0.23
CA ILE A 242 7.46 -12.31 0.48
C ILE A 242 8.27 -13.55 0.08
N CYS A 243 8.40 -13.82 -1.22
CA CYS A 243 9.17 -14.95 -1.73
C CYS A 243 10.64 -14.92 -1.26
N LYS A 244 11.24 -13.73 -1.25
CA LYS A 244 12.60 -13.53 -0.77
C LYS A 244 12.70 -13.85 0.73
N ALA A 245 11.81 -13.33 1.56
CA ALA A 245 11.79 -13.58 3.00
C ALA A 245 11.61 -15.07 3.32
N ILE A 246 10.67 -15.75 2.65
CA ILE A 246 10.44 -17.19 2.84
C ILE A 246 11.68 -18.02 2.50
N LYS A 247 12.36 -17.70 1.39
CA LYS A 247 13.58 -18.41 0.95
C LYS A 247 14.75 -18.17 1.89
N GLU A 248 15.03 -16.91 2.21
CA GLU A 248 16.16 -16.52 3.04
C GLU A 248 16.05 -17.06 4.46
N CYS A 249 14.84 -17.18 5.00
CA CYS A 249 14.59 -17.72 6.32
C CYS A 249 14.31 -19.25 6.33
N GLY A 250 14.23 -19.91 5.17
CA GLY A 250 13.98 -21.36 5.08
C GLY A 250 12.61 -21.81 5.58
N ILE A 251 11.59 -20.95 5.56
CA ILE A 251 10.30 -21.17 6.24
C ILE A 251 9.17 -21.69 5.35
N LYS A 252 9.48 -22.27 4.17
CA LYS A 252 8.43 -22.73 3.23
C LYS A 252 7.37 -23.61 3.90
N GLY A 253 7.79 -24.56 4.74
CA GLY A 253 6.88 -25.49 5.43
C GLY A 253 6.03 -24.87 6.54
N MET A 254 6.35 -23.65 6.98
CA MET A 254 5.66 -22.91 8.04
C MET A 254 4.88 -21.71 7.50
N SER A 255 4.87 -21.52 6.17
CA SER A 255 4.36 -20.31 5.54
C SER A 255 3.17 -20.56 4.63
N GLY A 256 2.26 -19.58 4.57
CA GLY A 256 1.20 -19.47 3.58
C GLY A 256 1.14 -18.08 2.98
N ILE A 257 0.63 -17.99 1.75
CA ILE A 257 0.47 -16.71 1.04
C ILE A 257 -0.98 -16.54 0.60
N ILE A 258 -1.53 -15.36 0.87
CA ILE A 258 -2.81 -14.86 0.36
C ILE A 258 -2.50 -13.71 -0.59
N CYS A 259 -2.68 -13.93 -1.89
CA CYS A 259 -2.46 -12.94 -2.95
C CYS A 259 -3.43 -13.18 -4.12
N SER A 260 -3.47 -12.27 -5.09
CA SER A 260 -4.33 -12.40 -6.27
C SER A 260 -4.03 -13.69 -7.07
N ASN A 261 -5.05 -14.24 -7.72
CA ASN A 261 -4.95 -15.43 -8.58
C ASN A 261 -4.52 -15.08 -10.02
N SER A 262 -3.84 -13.94 -10.24
CA SER A 262 -3.37 -13.56 -11.56
C SER A 262 -2.23 -14.47 -12.05
N ASN A 263 -2.14 -14.68 -13.37
CA ASN A 263 -1.07 -15.45 -14.01
C ASN A 263 0.32 -14.90 -13.66
N GLU A 264 0.42 -13.59 -13.48
CA GLU A 264 1.67 -12.92 -13.09
C GLU A 264 2.12 -13.38 -11.69
N GLN A 265 1.21 -13.39 -10.70
CA GLN A 265 1.54 -13.80 -9.35
C GLN A 265 1.83 -15.32 -9.28
N GLU A 266 1.10 -16.12 -10.02
CA GLU A 266 1.42 -17.55 -10.15
C GLU A 266 2.81 -17.79 -10.74
N THR A 267 3.18 -17.04 -11.78
CA THR A 267 4.51 -17.11 -12.38
C THR A 267 5.59 -16.73 -11.39
N LYS A 268 5.38 -15.69 -10.57
CA LYS A 268 6.32 -15.29 -9.49
C LYS A 268 6.49 -16.41 -8.47
N LEU A 269 5.40 -17.03 -8.01
CA LEU A 269 5.45 -18.14 -7.05
C LEU A 269 6.13 -19.38 -7.63
N LYS A 270 5.84 -19.77 -8.88
CA LYS A 270 6.51 -20.88 -9.58
C LYS A 270 8.01 -20.63 -9.73
N ARG A 271 8.43 -19.46 -10.19
CA ARG A 271 9.86 -19.06 -10.28
C ARG A 271 10.54 -19.09 -8.90
N ALA A 272 9.80 -18.79 -7.86
CA ALA A 272 10.28 -18.88 -6.50
C ALA A 272 10.29 -20.30 -5.94
N LYS A 273 9.75 -21.32 -6.63
CA LYS A 273 9.52 -22.69 -6.13
C LYS A 273 8.63 -22.71 -4.87
N LEU A 274 7.68 -21.80 -4.82
CA LEU A 274 6.72 -21.62 -3.73
C LEU A 274 5.28 -21.89 -4.19
N ASP A 275 5.11 -22.56 -5.32
CA ASP A 275 3.83 -23.13 -5.72
C ASP A 275 3.31 -24.08 -4.63
N GLY A 276 2.02 -24.03 -4.36
CA GLY A 276 1.38 -24.86 -3.35
C GLY A 276 1.34 -24.30 -1.92
N ILE A 277 1.95 -23.14 -1.63
CA ILE A 277 1.83 -22.50 -0.30
C ILE A 277 0.68 -21.45 -0.24
N ARG A 278 -0.20 -21.39 -1.23
CA ARG A 278 -1.38 -20.53 -1.16
C ARG A 278 -2.34 -21.02 -0.10
N VAL A 279 -2.74 -20.11 0.78
CA VAL A 279 -3.78 -20.39 1.78
C VAL A 279 -5.14 -20.36 1.09
N ARG A 280 -5.90 -21.45 1.24
CA ARG A 280 -7.28 -21.58 0.75
C ARG A 280 -8.27 -21.74 1.90
N ASP A 281 -7.82 -22.30 3.01
CA ASP A 281 -8.58 -22.44 4.25
C ASP A 281 -8.12 -21.38 5.24
N PHE A 282 -8.99 -20.44 5.55
CA PHE A 282 -8.72 -19.33 6.46
C PHE A 282 -8.98 -19.68 7.92
N SER A 283 -9.50 -20.88 8.20
CA SER A 283 -9.74 -21.35 9.58
C SER A 283 -8.50 -21.99 10.22
N ASN A 284 -7.50 -22.37 9.41
CA ASN A 284 -6.27 -22.98 9.88
C ASN A 284 -5.04 -22.36 9.22
N LEU A 285 -4.63 -21.22 9.75
CA LEU A 285 -3.50 -20.48 9.21
C LEU A 285 -2.16 -21.07 9.63
N PRO A 286 -1.15 -21.10 8.75
CA PRO A 286 0.21 -21.49 9.11
C PRO A 286 0.87 -20.47 10.05
N THR A 287 2.02 -20.84 10.62
CA THR A 287 2.78 -20.00 11.55
C THR A 287 3.06 -18.59 11.00
N PHE A 288 3.39 -18.50 9.71
CA PHE A 288 3.58 -17.25 9.00
C PHE A 288 2.58 -17.17 7.85
N THR A 289 1.58 -16.31 7.96
CA THR A 289 0.62 -16.05 6.89
C THR A 289 0.91 -14.69 6.27
N PHE A 290 1.43 -14.70 5.05
CA PHE A 290 1.71 -13.47 4.29
C PHE A 290 0.51 -13.07 3.46
N ILE A 291 0.17 -11.78 3.50
CA ILE A 291 -1.01 -11.24 2.82
C ILE A 291 -0.60 -10.00 2.01
N THR A 292 -0.97 -9.97 0.72
CA THR A 292 -0.83 -8.78 -0.13
C THR A 292 -2.12 -7.95 -0.12
N SER A 293 -2.09 -6.77 -0.74
CA SER A 293 -3.24 -5.84 -0.78
C SER A 293 -4.57 -6.48 -1.22
N THR A 294 -4.52 -7.49 -2.07
CA THR A 294 -5.72 -8.25 -2.47
C THR A 294 -6.43 -8.89 -1.27
N GLY A 295 -5.67 -9.34 -0.27
CA GLY A 295 -6.21 -9.94 0.95
C GLY A 295 -6.44 -8.94 2.08
N PHE A 296 -6.04 -7.66 1.95
CA PHE A 296 -6.39 -6.63 2.94
C PHE A 296 -7.89 -6.38 2.99
N GLN A 297 -8.61 -6.84 1.99
CA GLN A 297 -10.04 -6.64 1.81
C GLN A 297 -10.76 -7.98 1.66
N GLY A 298 -11.90 -8.08 2.30
CA GLY A 298 -12.86 -9.13 2.02
C GLY A 298 -12.55 -10.53 2.52
N ILE A 299 -11.47 -10.73 3.26
CA ILE A 299 -11.22 -11.97 3.98
C ILE A 299 -11.47 -11.79 5.47
N ASP A 300 -12.07 -12.79 6.07
CA ASP A 300 -12.23 -12.88 7.51
C ASP A 300 -11.30 -13.99 8.01
N LEU A 301 -10.38 -13.62 8.87
CA LEU A 301 -9.46 -14.53 9.53
C LEU A 301 -9.92 -14.71 10.97
N ASP A 302 -9.79 -15.92 11.48
CA ASP A 302 -10.16 -16.26 12.86
C ASP A 302 -9.01 -17.02 13.53
N ASP A 303 -7.94 -16.30 13.82
CA ASP A 303 -6.75 -16.90 14.43
C ASP A 303 -6.61 -16.45 15.88
N PRO A 304 -6.61 -17.39 16.86
CA PRO A 304 -6.63 -17.08 18.28
C PRO A 304 -5.26 -16.63 18.85
N GLU A 305 -4.17 -16.72 18.09
CA GLU A 305 -2.81 -16.51 18.61
C GLU A 305 -1.99 -15.51 17.81
N ALA A 306 -2.30 -15.35 16.52
CA ALA A 306 -1.44 -14.61 15.62
C ALA A 306 -1.39 -13.11 15.93
N MET A 307 -0.18 -12.54 15.90
CA MET A 307 0.06 -11.11 15.89
C MET A 307 -0.08 -10.57 14.47
N ASN A 308 -0.83 -9.48 14.31
CA ASN A 308 -0.83 -8.71 13.07
C ASN A 308 0.48 -7.93 12.93
N VAL A 309 1.20 -8.15 11.84
CA VAL A 309 2.46 -7.46 11.53
C VAL A 309 2.31 -6.77 10.18
N VAL A 310 2.38 -5.46 10.17
CA VAL A 310 2.30 -4.65 8.96
C VAL A 310 3.69 -4.16 8.58
N VAL A 311 4.06 -4.31 7.33
CA VAL A 311 5.36 -3.87 6.81
C VAL A 311 5.12 -2.87 5.68
N SER A 312 5.53 -1.62 5.92
CA SER A 312 5.47 -0.54 4.93
C SER A 312 6.88 -0.03 4.66
N SER A 313 7.29 -0.05 3.41
CA SER A 313 8.60 0.41 3.00
C SER A 313 8.46 1.38 1.83
N GLY A 314 8.86 2.62 2.05
CA GLY A 314 8.93 3.64 1.01
C GLY A 314 10.27 3.59 0.28
N ASN A 315 10.23 3.71 -1.04
CA ASN A 315 11.38 3.99 -1.87
C ASN A 315 11.04 5.15 -2.79
N THR A 316 11.66 6.29 -2.55
CA THR A 316 11.47 7.51 -3.37
C THR A 316 11.77 7.30 -4.84
N LYS A 317 12.70 6.40 -5.17
CA LYS A 317 13.08 6.12 -6.56
C LYS A 317 11.94 5.49 -7.36
N ASP A 318 11.15 4.62 -6.75
CA ASP A 318 10.03 3.96 -7.41
C ASP A 318 8.92 4.96 -7.74
N TYR A 319 8.67 5.91 -6.83
CA TYR A 319 7.66 6.95 -7.05
C TYR A 319 8.06 7.96 -8.14
N LEU A 320 9.31 8.42 -8.13
CA LEU A 320 9.82 9.38 -9.12
C LEU A 320 9.92 8.78 -10.53
N ASN A 321 9.96 7.45 -10.65
CA ASN A 321 9.98 6.73 -11.92
C ASN A 321 8.57 6.42 -12.47
N GLY A 322 7.50 6.86 -11.82
CA GLY A 322 6.12 6.58 -12.20
C GLY A 322 5.62 5.20 -11.75
N ASP A 323 6.43 4.45 -11.01
CA ASP A 323 6.00 3.21 -10.37
C ASP A 323 5.30 3.57 -9.05
N SER A 324 4.08 3.09 -8.86
CA SER A 324 3.41 3.23 -7.57
C SER A 324 4.26 2.56 -6.49
N PRO A 325 4.51 3.20 -5.35
CA PRO A 325 5.25 2.59 -4.26
C PRO A 325 4.43 1.45 -3.65
N SER A 326 4.47 0.28 -4.28
CA SER A 326 3.63 -0.88 -3.94
C SER A 326 3.80 -1.38 -2.50
N MET A 327 4.91 -1.02 -1.86
CA MET A 327 5.20 -1.40 -0.47
C MET A 327 4.91 -0.29 0.54
N MET A 328 4.58 0.93 0.08
CA MET A 328 4.14 2.01 0.95
C MET A 328 2.63 1.90 1.13
N LEU A 329 2.18 1.71 2.35
CA LEU A 329 0.79 1.48 2.67
C LEU A 329 0.12 2.76 3.17
N ASP A 330 -1.08 3.04 2.64
CA ASP A 330 -1.94 4.10 3.16
C ASP A 330 -2.45 3.72 4.56
N LEU A 331 -2.39 4.67 5.51
CA LEU A 331 -2.83 4.43 6.89
C LEU A 331 -4.31 4.09 6.98
N ARG A 332 -5.14 4.74 6.19
CA ARG A 332 -6.59 4.60 6.20
C ARG A 332 -7.03 3.49 5.27
N LEU A 333 -6.63 3.56 4.00
CA LEU A 333 -7.14 2.65 2.95
C LEU A 333 -6.56 1.23 3.04
N ASP A 334 -5.34 1.08 3.57
CA ASP A 334 -4.65 -0.21 3.62
C ASP A 334 -4.45 -0.74 5.03
N ILE A 335 -3.78 0.02 5.92
CA ILE A 335 -3.38 -0.48 7.23
C ILE A 335 -4.60 -0.75 8.11
N LYS A 336 -5.56 0.18 8.15
CA LYS A 336 -6.79 -0.01 8.93
C LYS A 336 -7.59 -1.22 8.44
N GLN A 337 -7.68 -1.42 7.14
CA GLN A 337 -8.30 -2.60 6.56
C GLN A 337 -7.55 -3.88 6.92
N ALA A 338 -6.22 -3.90 6.74
CA ALA A 338 -5.37 -5.05 7.01
C ALA A 338 -5.49 -5.54 8.46
N VAL A 339 -5.27 -4.66 9.43
CA VAL A 339 -5.24 -5.05 10.85
C VAL A 339 -6.60 -5.49 11.40
N SER A 340 -7.68 -5.18 10.71
CA SER A 340 -9.03 -5.61 11.08
C SER A 340 -9.43 -6.97 10.49
N ARG A 341 -8.53 -7.65 9.79
CA ARG A 341 -8.85 -8.95 9.15
C ARG A 341 -8.92 -10.10 10.13
N ASN A 342 -8.04 -10.15 11.14
CA ASN A 342 -8.15 -11.15 12.21
C ASN A 342 -9.24 -10.69 13.19
N ARG A 343 -10.34 -11.41 13.23
CA ARG A 343 -11.53 -11.05 14.00
C ARG A 343 -11.68 -11.84 15.29
N ASN A 344 -10.74 -12.69 15.62
CA ASN A 344 -10.79 -13.46 16.86
C ASN A 344 -10.62 -12.55 18.07
N ARG A 345 -11.73 -12.29 18.78
CA ARG A 345 -11.75 -11.41 19.97
C ARG A 345 -11.05 -12.04 21.18
N ASN A 346 -10.84 -13.36 21.17
CA ASN A 346 -10.14 -14.08 22.24
C ASN A 346 -8.61 -14.09 22.02
N ASN A 347 -8.15 -13.55 20.89
CA ASN A 347 -6.72 -13.44 20.62
C ASN A 347 -6.10 -12.39 21.58
N PRO A 348 -5.11 -12.74 22.41
CA PRO A 348 -4.44 -11.82 23.33
C PRO A 348 -3.68 -10.68 22.61
N ASN A 349 -3.49 -10.83 21.31
CA ASN A 349 -2.83 -9.83 20.45
C ASN A 349 -3.82 -9.00 19.61
N ALA A 350 -5.13 -9.21 19.77
CA ALA A 350 -6.14 -8.58 18.91
C ALA A 350 -6.21 -7.04 19.07
N ASP A 351 -5.83 -6.53 20.26
CA ASP A 351 -5.78 -5.09 20.58
C ASP A 351 -4.52 -4.38 20.05
N ARG A 352 -3.61 -5.09 19.39
CA ARG A 352 -2.30 -4.59 18.96
C ARG A 352 -1.93 -5.05 17.56
N PHE A 353 -1.08 -4.27 16.90
CA PHE A 353 -0.33 -4.72 15.72
C PHE A 353 1.07 -4.12 15.69
N VAL A 354 2.00 -4.83 15.11
CA VAL A 354 3.37 -4.38 14.87
C VAL A 354 3.39 -3.63 13.54
N PHE A 355 3.97 -2.43 13.50
CA PHE A 355 4.13 -1.67 12.29
C PHE A 355 5.60 -1.36 12.02
N PHE A 356 6.22 -2.15 11.14
CA PHE A 356 7.56 -1.86 10.63
C PHE A 356 7.49 -0.88 9.48
N TYR A 357 8.20 0.24 9.61
CA TYR A 357 8.23 1.28 8.59
C TYR A 357 9.59 1.98 8.54
N ASN A 358 9.87 2.63 7.40
CA ASN A 358 10.96 3.58 7.26
C ASN A 358 10.41 4.97 6.89
N LEU A 359 11.25 5.99 7.08
CA LEU A 359 10.95 7.38 6.74
C LEU A 359 11.92 7.88 5.65
N ASP A 360 12.46 6.99 4.81
CA ASP A 360 13.47 7.32 3.79
C ASP A 360 12.91 8.08 2.57
N ILE A 361 11.75 8.72 2.74
CA ILE A 361 11.12 9.59 1.75
C ILE A 361 11.44 11.02 2.12
N PHE A 362 12.72 11.36 2.00
CA PHE A 362 13.18 12.72 2.27
C PHE A 362 13.11 13.55 1.00
N ASP A 363 12.74 14.81 1.15
CA ASP A 363 12.86 15.89 0.17
C ASP A 363 11.99 15.82 -1.08
N ILE A 364 10.86 15.09 -1.04
CA ILE A 364 9.84 15.30 -2.06
C ILE A 364 9.07 16.58 -1.68
N ASP A 365 9.23 17.62 -2.47
CA ASP A 365 8.38 18.79 -2.41
C ASP A 365 6.98 18.40 -2.89
N VAL A 366 6.07 18.10 -1.94
CA VAL A 366 4.69 17.67 -2.25
C VAL A 366 3.92 18.73 -3.02
N PRO A 367 3.97 20.03 -2.69
CA PRO A 367 3.42 21.08 -3.52
C PRO A 367 3.95 21.07 -4.95
N ALA A 368 5.26 20.94 -5.15
CA ALA A 368 5.84 20.84 -6.48
C ALA A 368 5.41 19.57 -7.23
N LEU A 369 5.23 18.45 -6.52
CA LEU A 369 4.72 17.21 -7.09
C LEU A 369 3.27 17.37 -7.56
N ILE A 370 2.41 17.97 -6.76
CA ILE A 370 1.02 18.30 -7.14
C ILE A 370 1.02 19.24 -8.34
N GLY A 371 1.85 20.29 -8.35
CA GLY A 371 1.99 21.19 -9.48
C GLY A 371 2.44 20.50 -10.78
N LYS A 372 3.34 19.51 -10.69
CA LYS A 372 3.70 18.66 -11.84
C LYS A 372 2.53 17.80 -12.33
N THR A 373 1.74 17.27 -11.41
CA THR A 373 0.53 16.49 -11.72
C THR A 373 -0.51 17.37 -12.41
N ASP A 374 -0.72 18.60 -11.93
CA ASP A 374 -1.62 19.59 -12.56
C ASP A 374 -1.14 19.99 -13.97
N ALA A 375 0.16 20.24 -14.13
CA ALA A 375 0.74 20.55 -15.43
C ALA A 375 0.63 19.37 -16.41
N LEU A 376 0.79 18.14 -15.93
CA LEU A 376 0.57 16.93 -16.73
C LEU A 376 -0.90 16.79 -17.12
N GLN A 377 -1.81 17.03 -16.19
CA GLN A 377 -3.25 17.01 -16.43
C GLN A 377 -3.60 17.98 -17.59
N GLN A 378 -3.16 19.23 -17.50
CA GLN A 378 -3.41 20.23 -18.54
C GLN A 378 -2.87 19.79 -19.92
N ARG A 379 -1.66 19.25 -19.97
CA ARG A 379 -1.05 18.74 -21.21
C ARG A 379 -1.86 17.59 -21.81
N ILE A 380 -2.39 16.69 -20.98
CA ILE A 380 -3.20 15.57 -21.46
C ILE A 380 -4.58 16.04 -21.90
N GLU A 381 -5.19 17.01 -21.22
CA GLU A 381 -6.43 17.64 -21.68
C GLU A 381 -6.27 18.27 -23.07
N ASP A 382 -5.18 19.02 -23.28
CA ASP A 382 -4.90 19.66 -24.58
C ASP A 382 -4.60 18.60 -25.66
N TYR A 383 -3.93 17.53 -25.30
CA TYR A 383 -3.71 16.38 -26.19
C TYR A 383 -5.05 15.73 -26.59
N CYS A 384 -5.92 15.43 -25.63
CA CYS A 384 -7.25 14.85 -25.91
C CYS A 384 -8.09 15.78 -26.80
N LYS A 385 -8.09 17.09 -26.51
CA LYS A 385 -8.78 18.10 -27.34
C LYS A 385 -8.22 18.14 -28.78
N GLY A 386 -6.91 18.04 -28.92
CA GLY A 386 -6.22 17.99 -30.23
C GLY A 386 -6.58 16.75 -31.04
N MET A 387 -6.49 15.58 -30.41
CA MET A 387 -6.82 14.31 -31.05
C MET A 387 -8.28 14.23 -31.48
N ASN A 388 -9.20 14.74 -30.68
CA ASN A 388 -10.64 14.69 -30.96
C ASN A 388 -11.09 15.69 -32.06
N LYS A 389 -10.25 16.64 -32.46
CA LYS A 389 -10.56 17.60 -33.56
C LYS A 389 -10.35 17.02 -34.96
N GLY A 390 -9.57 15.96 -35.09
CA GLY A 390 -9.16 15.41 -36.39
C GLY A 390 -10.01 14.25 -36.87
N PHE A 391 -9.86 13.10 -36.29
CA PHE A 391 -10.51 11.84 -36.71
C PHE A 391 -10.69 10.91 -35.53
N ALA A 392 -11.57 9.91 -35.68
CA ALA A 392 -11.70 8.84 -34.71
C ALA A 392 -10.31 8.18 -34.45
N ILE A 393 -10.00 7.94 -33.19
CA ILE A 393 -8.76 7.26 -32.80
C ILE A 393 -8.90 5.79 -33.20
N VAL A 394 -8.18 5.43 -34.27
CA VAL A 394 -8.24 4.07 -34.82
C VAL A 394 -7.15 3.18 -34.21
N ASP A 395 -6.10 3.78 -33.66
CA ASP A 395 -4.95 3.04 -33.12
C ASP A 395 -4.55 3.53 -31.72
N PRO A 396 -5.05 2.87 -30.65
CA PRO A 396 -4.61 3.16 -29.29
C PRO A 396 -3.14 2.79 -29.03
N MET A 397 -2.49 2.03 -29.90
CA MET A 397 -1.08 1.62 -29.77
C MET A 397 -0.11 2.80 -29.95
N GLY A 398 -0.53 3.88 -30.63
CA GLY A 398 0.28 5.10 -30.78
C GLY A 398 0.29 6.03 -29.59
N ILE A 399 -0.53 5.78 -28.57
CA ILE A 399 -0.60 6.60 -27.36
C ILE A 399 0.58 6.23 -26.43
N SER A 400 1.34 7.22 -25.96
CA SER A 400 2.46 6.96 -25.04
C SER A 400 1.98 6.33 -23.73
N GLU A 401 2.82 5.46 -23.12
CA GLU A 401 2.45 4.74 -21.88
C GLU A 401 2.00 5.66 -20.73
N ILE A 402 2.63 6.86 -20.59
CA ILE A 402 2.20 7.83 -19.59
C ILE A 402 0.80 8.38 -19.87
N TYR A 403 0.44 8.54 -21.14
CA TYR A 403 -0.89 9.05 -21.50
C TYR A 403 -1.95 7.96 -21.38
N LYS A 404 -1.61 6.69 -21.65
CA LYS A 404 -2.51 5.56 -21.44
C LYS A 404 -3.03 5.49 -20.01
N ARG A 405 -2.18 5.77 -19.03
CA ARG A 405 -2.58 5.78 -17.60
C ARG A 405 -3.67 6.80 -17.30
N TYR A 406 -3.69 7.93 -18.01
CA TYR A 406 -4.57 9.05 -17.70
C TYR A 406 -5.61 9.34 -18.76
N THR A 407 -5.80 8.42 -19.69
CA THR A 407 -6.81 8.56 -20.75
C THR A 407 -7.61 7.28 -20.93
N TYR A 408 -8.79 7.41 -21.48
CA TYR A 408 -9.62 6.29 -21.94
C TYR A 408 -10.33 6.67 -23.25
N ILE A 409 -10.84 5.68 -23.98
CA ILE A 409 -11.58 5.86 -25.23
C ILE A 409 -13.07 5.62 -24.93
N ASP A 410 -13.92 6.56 -25.32
CA ASP A 410 -15.38 6.41 -25.30
C ASP A 410 -15.94 6.90 -26.63
N HIS A 411 -16.77 6.09 -27.31
CA HIS A 411 -17.35 6.42 -28.61
C HIS A 411 -16.30 6.94 -29.63
N ASN A 412 -15.18 6.27 -29.75
CA ASN A 412 -14.04 6.64 -30.61
C ASN A 412 -13.44 8.03 -30.35
N LYS A 413 -13.61 8.58 -29.16
CA LYS A 413 -12.97 9.81 -28.70
C LYS A 413 -12.09 9.53 -27.49
N LEU A 414 -11.02 10.29 -27.39
CA LEU A 414 -10.09 10.21 -26.26
C LEU A 414 -10.53 11.18 -25.16
N PHE A 415 -10.66 10.67 -23.95
CA PHE A 415 -11.01 11.45 -22.77
C PHE A 415 -9.93 11.34 -21.71
N ILE A 416 -9.84 12.37 -20.87
CA ILE A 416 -8.96 12.37 -19.71
C ILE A 416 -9.57 11.53 -18.58
N ASN A 417 -8.74 10.74 -17.90
CA ASN A 417 -9.13 10.00 -16.71
C ASN A 417 -8.79 10.81 -15.44
N LEU A 418 -9.70 11.69 -15.05
CA LEU A 418 -9.53 12.54 -13.87
C LEU A 418 -9.49 11.75 -12.57
N LEU A 419 -10.11 10.57 -12.51
CA LEU A 419 -10.07 9.72 -11.32
C LEU A 419 -8.63 9.31 -10.98
N ASN A 420 -7.80 9.01 -11.99
CA ASN A 420 -6.39 8.67 -11.80
C ASN A 420 -5.55 9.88 -11.37
N PHE A 421 -5.80 11.08 -11.91
CA PHE A 421 -5.14 12.29 -11.46
C PHE A 421 -5.48 12.62 -10.00
N ASN A 422 -6.75 12.53 -9.65
CA ASN A 422 -7.21 12.80 -8.29
C ASN A 422 -6.63 11.77 -7.30
N PHE A 423 -6.47 10.50 -7.72
CA PHE A 423 -5.79 9.48 -6.92
C PHE A 423 -4.31 9.78 -6.70
N ASP A 424 -3.58 10.24 -7.72
CA ASP A 424 -2.18 10.62 -7.56
C ASP A 424 -2.01 11.83 -6.62
N LYS A 425 -2.91 12.82 -6.70
CA LYS A 425 -2.96 13.95 -5.75
C LYS A 425 -3.26 13.47 -4.32
N TYR A 426 -4.19 12.52 -4.18
CA TYR A 426 -4.48 11.88 -2.91
C TYR A 426 -3.25 11.19 -2.35
N LEU A 427 -2.53 10.39 -3.13
CA LEU A 427 -1.30 9.71 -2.70
C LEU A 427 -0.22 10.71 -2.27
N ALA A 428 -0.03 11.79 -3.03
CA ALA A 428 0.93 12.82 -2.68
C ALA A 428 0.64 13.44 -1.31
N THR A 429 -0.61 13.78 -1.05
CA THR A 429 -1.04 14.47 0.17
C THR A 429 -1.21 13.54 1.37
N ASN A 430 -1.80 12.35 1.17
CA ASN A 430 -2.22 11.49 2.27
C ASN A 430 -1.27 10.32 2.54
N VAL A 431 -0.34 10.03 1.64
CA VAL A 431 0.64 8.96 1.84
C VAL A 431 2.04 9.53 1.89
N ILE A 432 2.52 10.15 0.82
CA ILE A 432 3.92 10.63 0.75
C ILE A 432 4.20 11.66 1.84
N GLN A 433 3.35 12.65 1.98
CA GLN A 433 3.50 13.70 2.99
C GLN A 433 3.55 13.13 4.43
N LEU A 434 2.78 12.07 4.72
CA LEU A 434 2.80 11.44 6.05
C LEU A 434 4.13 10.75 6.34
N TYR A 435 4.69 10.02 5.37
CA TYR A 435 5.95 9.31 5.55
C TYR A 435 7.19 10.21 5.51
N GLN A 436 7.06 11.48 5.19
CA GLN A 436 8.14 12.48 5.29
C GLN A 436 8.40 12.92 6.74
N SER A 437 7.42 12.81 7.63
CA SER A 437 7.54 13.28 9.00
C SER A 437 7.11 12.21 9.99
N GLY A 438 8.03 11.79 10.87
CA GLY A 438 7.70 10.87 11.96
C GLY A 438 6.60 11.42 12.87
N PHE A 439 6.56 12.72 13.11
CA PHE A 439 5.51 13.38 13.88
C PHE A 439 4.16 13.32 13.16
N ALA A 440 4.11 13.66 11.87
CA ALA A 440 2.88 13.59 11.08
C ALA A 440 2.34 12.14 11.00
N LEU A 441 3.22 11.17 10.77
CA LEU A 441 2.85 9.76 10.73
C LEU A 441 2.26 9.29 12.07
N MET A 442 2.91 9.63 13.18
CA MET A 442 2.45 9.27 14.53
C MET A 442 1.12 9.94 14.89
N SER A 443 0.96 11.23 14.60
CA SER A 443 -0.28 11.97 14.83
C SER A 443 -1.45 11.37 14.05
N ASN A 444 -1.26 11.05 12.77
CA ASN A 444 -2.27 10.42 11.93
C ASN A 444 -2.58 8.98 12.36
N MET A 445 -1.57 8.21 12.79
CA MET A 445 -1.79 6.89 13.39
C MET A 445 -2.66 6.98 14.64
N SER A 446 -2.36 7.91 15.56
CA SER A 446 -3.16 8.12 16.79
C SER A 446 -4.60 8.45 16.46
N SER A 447 -4.84 9.35 15.50
CA SER A 447 -6.20 9.71 15.09
C SER A 447 -6.95 8.57 14.39
N THR A 448 -6.25 7.78 13.56
CA THR A 448 -6.84 6.68 12.80
C THR A 448 -7.24 5.51 13.69
N PHE A 449 -6.46 5.22 14.73
CA PHE A 449 -6.65 4.06 15.60
C PHE A 449 -7.16 4.42 17.00
N SER A 450 -7.45 5.71 17.27
CA SER A 450 -8.08 6.22 18.50
C SER A 450 -7.42 5.72 19.80
N GLY A 451 -6.11 5.51 19.81
CA GLY A 451 -5.39 4.96 20.95
C GLY A 451 -3.96 5.47 21.11
N PRO A 452 -3.32 5.20 22.27
CA PRO A 452 -1.95 5.58 22.51
C PRO A 452 -1.01 4.86 21.55
N ILE A 453 -0.01 5.59 21.06
CA ILE A 453 1.03 5.02 20.20
C ILE A 453 2.15 4.49 21.07
N ASN A 454 2.49 3.21 20.90
CA ASN A 454 3.68 2.62 21.49
C ASN A 454 4.83 2.64 20.48
N VAL A 455 5.94 3.26 20.81
CA VAL A 455 7.16 3.25 19.98
C VAL A 455 8.09 2.16 20.48
N ALA A 456 8.26 1.12 19.67
CA ALA A 456 9.20 0.05 19.98
C ALA A 456 10.59 0.41 19.42
N LYS A 457 11.54 0.64 20.31
CA LYS A 457 12.95 0.79 19.92
C LYS A 457 13.51 -0.56 19.42
N PRO A 458 14.48 -0.55 18.50
CA PRO A 458 15.20 -1.78 18.14
C PRO A 458 15.73 -2.45 19.40
N ARG A 459 15.65 -3.78 19.45
CA ARG A 459 16.28 -4.53 20.53
C ARG A 459 17.78 -4.52 20.26
N GLU A 460 18.49 -3.62 20.90
CA GLU A 460 19.96 -3.67 20.90
C GLU A 460 20.37 -4.95 21.64
N SER A 461 21.19 -5.78 21.02
CA SER A 461 21.90 -6.81 21.77
C SER A 461 22.81 -6.08 22.77
N ARG A 462 23.10 -6.70 23.91
CA ARG A 462 24.00 -6.10 24.93
C ARG A 462 25.37 -5.81 24.33
N GLU A 463 25.76 -6.54 23.29
CA GLU A 463 27.03 -6.44 22.57
C GLU A 463 27.04 -5.33 21.51
N THR A 464 25.89 -5.02 20.91
CA THR A 464 25.73 -3.97 19.87
C THR A 464 25.17 -2.67 20.41
N SER A 465 24.95 -2.55 21.73
CA SER A 465 24.51 -1.29 22.33
C SER A 465 25.59 -0.21 22.24
N TYR A 466 25.19 1.05 22.15
CA TYR A 466 26.09 2.15 21.83
C TYR A 466 27.29 2.29 22.79
N LYS A 467 27.04 2.26 24.10
CA LYS A 467 28.09 2.44 25.11
C LYS A 467 29.16 1.34 25.10
N PRO A 468 28.84 0.03 25.08
CA PRO A 468 29.82 -1.04 24.88
C PRO A 468 30.62 -0.92 23.59
N ILE A 469 30.02 -0.52 22.49
CA ILE A 469 30.73 -0.26 21.23
C ILE A 469 31.71 0.91 21.39
N CYS A 470 31.32 2.01 22.04
CA CYS A 470 32.23 3.13 22.33
C CYS A 470 33.41 2.70 23.21
N GLU A 471 33.14 1.92 24.28
CA GLU A 471 34.18 1.43 25.20
C GLU A 471 35.16 0.49 24.48
N LYS A 472 34.64 -0.37 23.62
CA LYS A 472 35.44 -1.30 22.81
C LYS A 472 36.27 -0.58 21.74
N TYR A 473 35.68 0.42 21.09
CA TYR A 473 36.35 1.26 20.10
C TYR A 473 37.46 2.11 20.76
N GLN A 474 37.18 2.71 21.92
CA GLN A 474 38.20 3.46 22.70
C GLN A 474 39.34 2.53 23.15
N ALA A 475 39.05 1.32 23.58
CA ALA A 475 40.06 0.34 23.94
C ALA A 475 41.01 0.00 22.77
N GLN A 476 40.48 -0.08 21.57
CA GLN A 476 41.28 -0.26 20.34
C GLN A 476 42.19 0.95 20.09
N LEU A 477 41.67 2.18 20.27
CA LEU A 477 42.45 3.39 20.13
C LEU A 477 43.57 3.49 21.18
N ASP A 478 43.32 2.97 22.38
CA ASP A 478 44.30 2.88 23.50
C ASP A 478 45.33 1.77 23.28
N GLY A 479 45.35 1.12 22.12
CA GLY A 479 46.35 0.07 21.78
C GLY A 479 46.06 -1.30 22.39
N LYS A 480 44.87 -1.55 22.96
CA LYS A 480 44.47 -2.85 23.47
C LYS A 480 44.01 -3.76 22.29
N THR A 481 44.31 -5.04 22.41
CA THR A 481 43.83 -6.04 21.45
C THR A 481 42.31 -6.19 21.60
N VAL A 482 41.55 -5.86 20.55
CA VAL A 482 40.09 -5.93 20.50
C VAL A 482 39.71 -6.83 19.32
N SER A 483 38.82 -7.80 19.53
CA SER A 483 38.22 -8.58 18.45
C SER A 483 36.79 -8.10 18.19
N TRP A 484 36.49 -7.76 16.94
CA TRP A 484 35.16 -7.36 16.50
C TRP A 484 34.44 -8.54 15.86
N THR A 485 33.18 -8.74 16.21
CA THR A 485 32.33 -9.70 15.47
C THR A 485 31.78 -9.05 14.19
N PRO A 486 31.40 -9.85 13.18
CA PRO A 486 30.75 -9.31 11.97
C PRO A 486 29.48 -8.50 12.28
N GLU A 487 28.71 -8.91 13.30
CA GLU A 487 27.52 -8.21 13.75
C GLU A 487 27.83 -6.85 14.38
N GLU A 488 28.88 -6.77 15.17
CA GLU A 488 29.33 -5.51 15.77
C GLU A 488 29.81 -4.53 14.70
N LEU A 489 30.63 -4.97 13.75
CA LEU A 489 31.12 -4.12 12.65
C LEU A 489 30.00 -3.64 11.72
N ALA A 490 28.94 -4.42 11.59
CA ALA A 490 27.77 -4.09 10.76
C ALA A 490 26.69 -3.28 11.49
N CYS A 491 26.79 -3.10 12.81
CA CYS A 491 25.77 -2.37 13.57
C CYS A 491 25.87 -0.86 13.38
N GLU A 492 24.70 -0.18 13.44
CA GLU A 492 24.62 1.28 13.28
C GLU A 492 25.45 2.03 14.31
N ASN A 493 25.58 1.50 15.52
CA ASN A 493 26.33 2.11 16.60
C ASN A 493 27.85 2.08 16.33
N TYR A 494 28.38 1.00 15.76
CA TYR A 494 29.78 0.95 15.32
C TYR A 494 30.04 1.97 14.20
N ILE A 495 29.17 1.99 13.19
CA ILE A 495 29.29 2.90 12.05
C ILE A 495 29.25 4.37 12.54
N LEU A 496 28.37 4.68 13.50
CA LEU A 496 28.27 6.02 14.09
C LEU A 496 29.54 6.40 14.86
N VAL A 497 30.06 5.50 15.71
CA VAL A 497 31.28 5.75 16.50
C VAL A 497 32.49 5.91 15.59
N ASP A 498 32.66 5.01 14.61
CA ASP A 498 33.75 5.06 13.64
C ASP A 498 33.72 6.36 12.84
N ARG A 499 32.54 6.76 12.36
CA ARG A 499 32.33 7.99 11.65
C ARG A 499 32.63 9.22 12.50
N CYS A 500 32.13 9.27 13.75
CA CYS A 500 32.42 10.37 14.66
C CYS A 500 33.92 10.48 14.96
N TYR A 501 34.62 9.36 15.10
CA TYR A 501 36.05 9.38 15.31
C TYR A 501 36.80 9.89 14.08
N ASN A 502 36.44 9.42 12.89
CA ASN A 502 37.08 9.86 11.64
C ASN A 502 36.82 11.34 11.32
N GLU A 503 35.63 11.86 11.62
CA GLU A 503 35.28 13.26 11.35
C GLU A 503 35.72 14.23 12.43
N PHE A 504 35.67 13.85 13.72
CA PHE A 504 35.88 14.76 14.85
C PHE A 504 37.04 14.36 15.77
N GLY A 505 37.73 13.26 15.49
CA GLY A 505 38.87 12.78 16.29
C GLY A 505 38.51 12.31 17.69
N LYS A 506 37.22 12.04 17.98
CA LYS A 506 36.71 11.70 19.32
C LYS A 506 35.67 10.62 19.29
N VAL A 507 35.65 9.76 20.33
CA VAL A 507 34.55 8.89 20.67
C VAL A 507 33.58 9.63 21.58
N PHE A 508 32.33 9.79 21.14
CA PHE A 508 31.26 10.42 21.91
C PHE A 508 30.41 9.33 22.56
N TYR A 509 30.22 9.41 23.88
CA TYR A 509 29.47 8.39 24.65
C TYR A 509 27.96 8.65 24.72
N ASP A 510 27.50 9.78 24.21
CA ASP A 510 26.09 10.13 24.05
C ASP A 510 25.70 9.92 22.60
N SER A 511 24.81 8.96 22.34
CA SER A 511 24.39 8.58 20.99
C SER A 511 23.60 9.66 20.27
N ASP A 512 22.77 10.42 21.00
CA ASP A 512 21.92 11.45 20.39
C ASP A 512 22.76 12.65 20.00
N TYR A 513 23.71 13.02 20.85
CA TYR A 513 24.70 14.06 20.55
C TYR A 513 25.59 13.68 19.36
N ALA A 514 26.08 12.43 19.32
CA ALA A 514 26.89 11.93 18.21
C ALA A 514 26.11 11.97 16.88
N ARG A 515 24.85 11.56 16.88
CA ARG A 515 23.97 11.64 15.69
C ARG A 515 23.77 13.08 15.23
N SER A 516 23.50 14.00 16.14
CA SER A 516 23.29 15.41 15.81
C SER A 516 24.53 16.08 15.20
N LEU A 517 25.74 15.69 15.66
CA LEU A 517 26.99 16.16 15.09
C LEU A 517 27.19 15.67 13.65
N VAL A 518 26.94 14.38 13.41
CA VAL A 518 27.05 13.75 12.09
C VAL A 518 26.02 14.35 11.12
N GLU A 519 24.78 14.52 11.55
CA GLU A 519 23.71 15.15 10.72
C GLU A 519 24.06 16.61 10.37
N THR A 520 24.66 17.36 11.34
CA THR A 520 25.11 18.72 11.09
C THR A 520 26.30 18.77 10.13
N SER A 521 27.21 17.80 10.22
CA SER A 521 28.34 17.65 9.31
C SER A 521 27.87 17.30 7.91
N ASP A 522 26.93 16.37 7.78
CA ASP A 522 26.33 16.00 6.48
C ASP A 522 25.64 17.19 5.81
N ALA A 523 24.90 17.99 6.55
CA ALA A 523 24.24 19.19 6.04
C ALA A 523 25.24 20.24 5.53
N ARG A 524 26.38 20.39 6.21
CA ARG A 524 27.47 21.28 5.76
C ARG A 524 28.20 20.75 4.55
N ASN A 525 28.55 19.46 4.56
CA ASN A 525 29.30 18.81 3.48
C ASN A 525 28.47 18.66 2.19
N ALA A 526 27.14 18.56 2.27
CA ALA A 526 26.27 18.50 1.11
C ALA A 526 26.33 19.78 0.25
N VAL A 527 26.48 20.95 0.87
CA VAL A 527 26.62 22.24 0.16
C VAL A 527 27.98 22.34 -0.53
N ASP A 528 29.04 21.95 0.15
CA ASP A 528 30.41 21.99 -0.38
C ASP A 528 30.64 20.93 -1.46
N MET A 529 30.06 19.75 -1.33
CA MET A 529 30.22 18.63 -2.27
C MET A 529 29.65 18.94 -3.66
N GLU A 530 28.54 19.65 -3.76
CA GLU A 530 28.00 20.07 -5.05
C GLU A 530 28.97 21.01 -5.78
N SER A 531 29.57 21.96 -5.06
CA SER A 531 30.57 22.87 -5.58
C SER A 531 31.82 22.11 -6.05
N GLU A 532 32.32 21.17 -5.25
CA GLU A 532 33.51 20.38 -5.60
C GLU A 532 33.28 19.46 -6.79
N VAL A 533 32.11 18.82 -6.88
CA VAL A 533 31.75 18.02 -8.05
C VAL A 533 31.65 18.88 -9.30
N LYS A 534 31.04 20.06 -9.22
CA LYS A 534 30.89 20.97 -10.37
C LYS A 534 32.22 21.61 -10.81
N LYS A 535 33.22 21.70 -9.94
CA LYS A 535 34.58 22.13 -10.29
C LYS A 535 35.31 21.08 -11.15
N LEU A 536 35.14 19.79 -10.83
CA LEU A 536 35.86 18.71 -11.48
C LEU A 536 35.11 18.14 -12.69
N ILE A 537 33.78 18.10 -12.62
CA ILE A 537 32.94 17.50 -13.65
C ILE A 537 32.08 18.58 -14.32
N ALA A 538 32.50 19.04 -15.49
CA ALA A 538 31.73 19.99 -16.31
C ALA A 538 30.60 19.26 -17.09
N PRO A 539 29.56 19.99 -17.54
CA PRO A 539 28.60 19.42 -18.49
C PRO A 539 29.28 18.78 -19.70
N GLY A 540 28.90 17.56 -20.04
CA GLY A 540 29.56 16.82 -21.13
C GLY A 540 29.14 15.35 -21.19
N LYS A 541 29.76 14.59 -22.10
CA LYS A 541 29.54 13.17 -22.24
C LYS A 541 30.70 12.39 -21.63
N TYR A 542 30.40 11.54 -20.66
CA TYR A 542 31.37 10.75 -19.91
C TYR A 542 31.05 9.27 -19.98
N SER A 543 32.06 8.40 -20.00
CA SER A 543 31.83 6.99 -19.75
C SER A 543 31.41 6.77 -18.31
N CYS A 544 30.58 5.76 -18.06
CA CYS A 544 30.18 5.43 -16.68
C CYS A 544 31.37 5.05 -15.80
N LYS A 545 32.48 4.56 -16.39
CA LYS A 545 33.70 4.25 -15.67
C LYS A 545 34.42 5.52 -15.22
N ASP A 546 34.68 6.43 -16.15
CA ASP A 546 35.40 7.68 -15.87
C ASP A 546 34.63 8.54 -14.87
N LEU A 547 33.29 8.63 -15.06
CA LEU A 547 32.44 9.40 -14.17
C LEU A 547 32.44 8.84 -12.73
N LYS A 548 32.47 7.50 -12.60
CA LYS A 548 32.61 6.85 -11.28
C LYS A 548 33.96 7.15 -10.65
N GLU A 549 35.05 7.13 -11.42
CA GLU A 549 36.41 7.41 -10.94
C GLU A 549 36.53 8.88 -10.50
N MET A 550 36.03 9.82 -11.30
CA MET A 550 36.01 11.26 -10.96
C MET A 550 35.18 11.55 -9.70
N LEU A 551 33.99 10.96 -9.58
CA LEU A 551 33.17 11.11 -8.38
C LEU A 551 33.84 10.50 -7.15
N GLN A 552 34.53 9.35 -7.31
CA GLN A 552 35.25 8.73 -6.22
C GLN A 552 36.44 9.58 -5.76
N GLU A 553 37.13 10.25 -6.70
CA GLU A 553 38.21 11.19 -6.39
C GLU A 553 37.70 12.37 -5.56
N VAL A 554 36.59 13.00 -5.99
CA VAL A 554 35.95 14.09 -5.23
C VAL A 554 35.52 13.61 -3.84
N TYR A 555 34.90 12.43 -3.75
CA TYR A 555 34.46 11.86 -2.47
C TYR A 555 35.66 11.61 -1.55
N SER A 556 36.72 11.02 -2.07
CA SER A 556 37.92 10.71 -1.29
C SER A 556 38.65 11.97 -0.84
N ALA A 557 38.77 12.98 -1.72
CA ALA A 557 39.42 14.26 -1.41
C ALA A 557 38.67 15.03 -0.31
N ASN A 558 37.34 14.85 -0.22
CA ASN A 558 36.48 15.55 0.77
C ASN A 558 36.09 14.65 1.95
N GLY A 559 36.76 13.53 2.14
CA GLY A 559 36.50 12.61 3.28
C GLY A 559 35.17 11.87 3.22
N TYR A 560 34.54 11.79 2.05
CA TYR A 560 33.25 11.16 1.86
C TYR A 560 33.43 9.65 1.69
N ASN A 561 33.15 8.89 2.74
CA ASN A 561 33.41 7.44 2.83
C ASN A 561 32.34 6.60 2.09
N ARG A 562 32.01 7.01 0.87
CA ARG A 562 31.01 6.34 0.01
C ARG A 562 31.66 5.85 -1.27
N THR A 563 31.34 4.61 -1.68
CA THR A 563 31.73 4.13 -3.01
C THR A 563 30.87 4.81 -4.08
N ALA A 564 31.51 5.59 -4.94
CA ALA A 564 30.84 6.33 -5.99
C ALA A 564 30.17 5.38 -7.02
N LYS A 565 29.01 5.77 -7.51
CA LYS A 565 28.36 5.19 -8.68
C LYS A 565 28.24 6.26 -9.75
N ALA A 566 28.36 5.89 -11.02
CA ALA A 566 28.22 6.87 -12.10
C ALA A 566 26.87 7.60 -12.08
N THR A 567 25.82 6.96 -11.56
CA THR A 567 24.49 7.53 -11.40
C THR A 567 24.38 8.58 -10.28
N ASP A 568 25.36 8.64 -9.38
CA ASP A 568 25.37 9.64 -8.30
C ASP A 568 25.55 11.06 -8.85
N ILE A 569 25.99 11.20 -10.11
CA ILE A 569 26.06 12.50 -10.79
C ILE A 569 24.71 13.21 -10.86
N ASN A 570 23.61 12.46 -10.84
CA ASN A 570 22.27 13.05 -10.88
C ASN A 570 21.91 13.79 -9.58
N ASP A 571 22.62 13.52 -8.49
CA ASP A 571 22.45 14.24 -7.21
C ASP A 571 22.98 15.69 -7.35
N TYR A 572 23.91 15.93 -8.27
CA TYR A 572 24.58 17.22 -8.52
C TYR A 572 24.16 17.89 -9.82
N TYR A 573 23.76 17.08 -10.80
CA TYR A 573 23.29 17.49 -12.12
C TYR A 573 21.96 16.79 -12.43
N PRO A 574 20.83 17.27 -11.92
CA PRO A 574 19.52 16.59 -11.99
C PRO A 574 19.02 16.29 -13.41
N ASN A 575 19.48 17.07 -14.40
CA ASN A 575 19.09 16.91 -15.79
C ASN A 575 19.99 15.95 -16.60
N SER A 576 20.92 15.25 -15.94
CA SER A 576 21.80 14.29 -16.60
C SER A 576 21.03 13.08 -17.14
N SER A 577 21.53 12.52 -18.24
CA SER A 577 20.88 11.36 -18.86
C SER A 577 21.03 10.10 -17.99
N ARG A 578 20.13 9.15 -18.17
CA ARG A 578 20.34 7.78 -17.66
C ARG A 578 21.53 7.13 -18.39
N PRO A 579 22.17 6.10 -17.78
CA PRO A 579 23.21 5.35 -18.46
C PRO A 579 22.72 4.78 -19.80
N THR A 580 23.33 5.21 -20.90
CA THR A 580 22.98 4.81 -22.25
C THR A 580 24.07 3.88 -22.80
N SER A 581 23.69 2.78 -23.42
CA SER A 581 24.64 1.85 -24.04
C SER A 581 25.09 2.34 -25.42
N SER A 582 26.39 2.16 -25.73
CA SER A 582 26.97 2.40 -27.05
C SER A 582 27.90 1.25 -27.43
N SER A 583 28.42 1.25 -28.63
CA SER A 583 29.42 0.28 -29.08
C SER A 583 30.73 0.30 -28.27
N THR A 584 30.99 1.41 -27.57
CA THR A 584 32.20 1.63 -26.75
C THR A 584 31.94 1.52 -25.25
N GLY A 585 30.71 1.12 -24.83
CA GLY A 585 30.35 0.98 -23.42
C GLY A 585 29.18 1.87 -23.00
N LYS A 586 28.89 1.91 -21.68
CA LYS A 586 27.84 2.77 -21.12
C LYS A 586 28.37 4.18 -20.84
N TYR A 587 27.57 5.18 -21.19
CA TYR A 587 27.90 6.58 -20.95
C TYR A 587 26.70 7.35 -20.34
N ILE A 588 27.00 8.50 -19.72
CA ILE A 588 26.03 9.47 -19.20
C ILE A 588 26.32 10.84 -19.80
N ILE A 589 25.30 11.58 -20.19
CA ILE A 589 25.41 12.99 -20.58
C ILE A 589 25.07 13.83 -19.36
N VAL A 590 26.09 14.52 -18.82
CA VAL A 590 25.96 15.46 -17.71
C VAL A 590 25.47 16.80 -18.26
N ARG A 591 24.41 17.38 -17.69
CA ARG A 591 23.79 18.62 -18.17
C ARG A 591 23.51 19.59 -17.04
#